data_12a74da5b61a271279946df6a9edc707
#
_entry.id   12a74da5b61a271279946df6a9edc707
#
_cell.length_a   1.000
_cell.length_b   1.000
_cell.length_c   1.000
_cell.angle_alpha   90.00
_cell.angle_beta   90.00
_cell.angle_gamma   90.00
#
_symmetry.space_group_name_H-M   'P 1'
#
loop_
_entity.id
_entity.type
_entity.pdbx_description
1 polymer ?
#
loop_
_entity_poly.entity_id
_entity_poly.type
_entity_poly.pdbx_seq_one_letter_code
_entity_poly.pdbx_strand_id
1 'polypeptide(L)'
;GLSAEAVASMVQEALEELAHIAREAKIDGGVNRIVLATDGDFNVGTVDQTALETFVAEQRKHGIALSTLGFGQGNYNDPMAEQLANVGDGNHAYIDSPREARKVLRDEMAGTLLTVAKDVKIQVEFNPARVASYRLIGYENRALAAEDFNNDKKDAGDIGAGHSVTALYEIIPPGAPSNHASVDALK
;
A
#
# COMPACT_ATOMS: atom_id res chain seq x y z
N GLY A 1 -24.40 13.67 17.99
CA GLY A 1 -23.52 12.93 17.07
C GLY A 1 -23.41 11.48 17.54
N LEU A 2 -23.10 10.58 16.64
CA LEU A 2 -22.82 9.18 16.98
C LEU A 2 -21.54 9.10 17.84
N SER A 3 -21.47 8.14 18.77
CA SER A 3 -20.23 7.90 19.50
C SER A 3 -19.19 7.27 18.58
N ALA A 4 -17.91 7.41 18.92
CA ALA A 4 -16.82 6.79 18.14
C ALA A 4 -16.99 5.26 18.04
N GLU A 5 -17.47 4.61 19.11
CA GLU A 5 -17.77 3.18 19.12
C GLU A 5 -18.91 2.80 18.14
N ALA A 6 -19.95 3.64 18.05
CA ALA A 6 -21.05 3.39 17.10
C ALA A 6 -20.57 3.53 15.64
N VAL A 7 -19.74 4.53 15.34
CA VAL A 7 -19.14 4.69 14.00
C VAL A 7 -18.25 3.48 13.67
N ALA A 8 -17.46 3.04 14.63
CA ALA A 8 -16.60 1.89 14.49
C ALA A 8 -17.36 0.60 14.14
N SER A 9 -18.45 0.33 14.89
CA SER A 9 -19.33 -0.83 14.62
C SER A 9 -19.94 -0.76 13.23
N MET A 10 -20.40 0.42 12.81
CA MET A 10 -20.98 0.61 11.47
C MET A 10 -19.97 0.35 10.36
N VAL A 11 -18.72 0.78 10.51
CA VAL A 11 -17.67 0.53 9.52
C VAL A 11 -17.33 -0.97 9.44
N GLN A 12 -17.23 -1.64 10.58
CA GLN A 12 -17.01 -3.07 10.60
C GLN A 12 -18.14 -3.84 9.93
N GLU A 13 -19.40 -3.55 10.29
CA GLU A 13 -20.57 -4.17 9.69
C GLU A 13 -20.62 -3.93 8.17
N ALA A 14 -20.29 -2.71 7.71
CA ALA A 14 -20.22 -2.40 6.29
C ALA A 14 -19.15 -3.20 5.55
N LEU A 15 -17.98 -3.36 6.15
CA LEU A 15 -16.89 -4.17 5.57
C LEU A 15 -17.26 -5.66 5.52
N GLU A 16 -17.91 -6.19 6.54
CA GLU A 16 -18.38 -7.58 6.59
C GLU A 16 -19.45 -7.83 5.49
N GLU A 17 -20.39 -6.91 5.32
CA GLU A 17 -21.41 -7.00 4.26
C GLU A 17 -20.77 -6.91 2.87
N LEU A 18 -19.86 -5.96 2.64
CA LEU A 18 -19.12 -5.84 1.39
C LEU A 18 -18.32 -7.09 1.05
N ALA A 19 -17.70 -7.70 2.06
CA ALA A 19 -16.95 -8.94 1.88
C ALA A 19 -17.90 -10.12 1.57
N HIS A 20 -19.07 -10.15 2.18
CA HIS A 20 -20.08 -11.17 1.87
C HIS A 20 -20.53 -11.05 0.41
N ILE A 21 -20.92 -9.86 -0.03
CA ILE A 21 -21.31 -9.56 -1.41
C ILE A 21 -20.18 -9.92 -2.39
N ALA A 22 -18.95 -9.55 -2.07
CA ALA A 22 -17.79 -9.84 -2.91
C ALA A 22 -17.50 -11.34 -3.03
N ARG A 23 -17.75 -12.13 -1.98
CA ARG A 23 -17.63 -13.59 -2.02
C ARG A 23 -18.72 -14.24 -2.86
N GLU A 24 -19.96 -13.76 -2.75
CA GLU A 24 -21.07 -14.28 -3.55
C GLU A 24 -20.92 -13.93 -5.04
N ALA A 25 -20.43 -12.73 -5.35
CA ALA A 25 -20.20 -12.26 -6.71
C ALA A 25 -18.84 -12.68 -7.29
N LYS A 26 -18.04 -13.45 -6.55
CA LYS A 26 -16.67 -13.81 -6.94
C LYS A 26 -16.63 -14.49 -8.30
N ILE A 27 -15.71 -14.03 -9.15
CA ILE A 27 -15.43 -14.61 -10.47
C ILE A 27 -14.12 -15.39 -10.37
N ASP A 28 -14.19 -16.70 -10.55
CA ASP A 28 -12.99 -17.54 -10.55
C ASP A 28 -12.08 -17.19 -11.73
N GLY A 29 -10.80 -16.97 -11.43
CA GLY A 29 -9.82 -16.50 -12.41
C GLY A 29 -10.00 -15.04 -12.85
N GLY A 30 -10.98 -14.33 -12.27
CA GLY A 30 -11.22 -12.92 -12.50
C GLY A 30 -10.59 -12.01 -11.47
N VAL A 31 -10.75 -10.71 -11.67
CA VAL A 31 -10.34 -9.67 -10.71
C VAL A 31 -11.50 -9.46 -9.72
N ASN A 32 -11.26 -9.77 -8.45
CA ASN A 32 -12.21 -9.56 -7.37
C ASN A 32 -11.62 -8.54 -6.39
N ARG A 33 -12.22 -7.36 -6.31
CA ARG A 33 -11.66 -6.26 -5.54
C ARG A 33 -12.75 -5.42 -4.89
N ILE A 34 -12.57 -5.10 -3.63
CA ILE A 34 -13.32 -4.08 -2.91
C ILE A 34 -12.56 -2.77 -3.03
N VAL A 35 -13.24 -1.68 -3.35
CA VAL A 35 -12.69 -0.33 -3.34
C VAL A 35 -13.42 0.45 -2.25
N LEU A 36 -12.70 0.79 -1.20
CA LEU A 36 -13.19 1.59 -0.08
C LEU A 36 -12.86 3.06 -0.32
N ALA A 37 -13.89 3.89 -0.47
CA ALA A 37 -13.75 5.33 -0.64
C ALA A 37 -14.20 6.06 0.63
N THR A 38 -13.38 6.99 1.14
CA THR A 38 -13.67 7.76 2.35
C THR A 38 -13.28 9.23 2.15
N ASP A 39 -14.09 10.14 2.69
CA ASP A 39 -13.89 11.59 2.63
C ASP A 39 -13.45 12.21 3.97
N GLY A 40 -13.08 11.43 4.93
CA GLY A 40 -12.69 11.89 6.24
C GLY A 40 -11.69 10.99 6.95
N ASP A 41 -11.45 11.32 8.20
CA ASP A 41 -10.67 10.48 9.09
C ASP A 41 -11.23 9.06 9.08
N PHE A 42 -10.43 8.12 8.60
CA PHE A 42 -10.66 6.71 8.86
C PHE A 42 -10.44 6.46 10.36
N ASN A 43 -11.07 7.32 11.13
CA ASN A 43 -10.97 7.35 12.59
C ASN A 43 -12.02 6.37 13.10
N VAL A 44 -11.73 5.11 12.95
CA VAL A 44 -12.61 4.00 13.35
C VAL A 44 -12.70 3.90 14.87
N GLY A 45 -12.43 5.00 15.57
CA GLY A 45 -12.55 5.10 17.01
C GLY A 45 -11.72 4.04 17.74
N THR A 46 -12.37 3.23 18.55
CA THR A 46 -11.78 2.12 19.32
C THR A 46 -11.84 0.77 18.58
N VAL A 47 -12.11 0.75 17.26
CA VAL A 47 -12.00 -0.51 16.51
C VAL A 47 -10.56 -0.99 16.58
N ASP A 48 -10.40 -2.23 16.98
CA ASP A 48 -9.12 -2.89 17.01
C ASP A 48 -8.56 -2.97 15.57
N GLN A 49 -7.57 -2.14 15.29
CA GLN A 49 -6.88 -2.12 14.00
C GLN A 49 -6.44 -3.53 13.61
N THR A 50 -5.99 -4.33 14.57
CA THR A 50 -5.59 -5.72 14.37
C THR A 50 -6.76 -6.60 13.90
N ALA A 51 -7.97 -6.34 14.40
CA ALA A 51 -9.15 -7.06 13.96
C ALA A 51 -9.51 -6.74 12.50
N LEU A 52 -9.42 -5.46 12.10
CA LEU A 52 -9.63 -5.05 10.71
C LEU A 52 -8.57 -5.62 9.76
N GLU A 53 -7.31 -5.55 10.14
CA GLU A 53 -6.21 -6.14 9.35
C GLU A 53 -6.40 -7.64 9.20
N THR A 54 -6.76 -8.35 10.28
CA THR A 54 -7.05 -9.78 10.25
C THR A 54 -8.21 -10.10 9.33
N PHE A 55 -9.28 -9.32 9.40
CA PHE A 55 -10.45 -9.47 8.52
C PHE A 55 -10.07 -9.29 7.05
N VAL A 56 -9.33 -8.23 6.71
CA VAL A 56 -8.88 -7.94 5.35
C VAL A 56 -7.93 -9.03 4.84
N ALA A 57 -6.99 -9.49 5.67
CA ALA A 57 -6.08 -10.58 5.33
C ALA A 57 -6.84 -11.89 5.03
N GLU A 58 -7.96 -12.13 5.71
CA GLU A 58 -8.80 -13.31 5.45
C GLU A 58 -9.51 -13.20 4.09
N GLN A 59 -10.02 -12.01 3.71
CA GLN A 59 -10.61 -11.80 2.39
C GLN A 59 -9.58 -12.00 1.27
N ARG A 60 -8.34 -11.54 1.48
CA ARG A 60 -7.23 -11.78 0.56
C ARG A 60 -7.00 -13.27 0.30
N LYS A 61 -7.04 -14.12 1.32
CA LYS A 61 -6.92 -15.59 1.16
C LYS A 61 -8.04 -16.18 0.28
N HIS A 62 -9.19 -15.55 0.26
CA HIS A 62 -10.29 -15.89 -0.63
C HIS A 62 -10.15 -15.29 -2.04
N GLY A 63 -9.06 -14.59 -2.33
CA GLY A 63 -8.78 -13.96 -3.62
C GLY A 63 -9.56 -12.67 -3.85
N ILE A 64 -9.96 -11.97 -2.77
CA ILE A 64 -10.63 -10.67 -2.81
C ILE A 64 -9.65 -9.63 -2.28
N ALA A 65 -9.22 -8.71 -3.14
CA ALA A 65 -8.32 -7.62 -2.78
C ALA A 65 -9.09 -6.42 -2.23
N LEU A 66 -8.43 -5.57 -1.42
CA LEU A 66 -8.97 -4.31 -0.90
C LEU A 66 -8.09 -3.14 -1.30
N SER A 67 -8.65 -2.19 -2.03
CA SER A 67 -8.02 -0.88 -2.28
C SER A 67 -8.73 0.22 -1.53
N THR A 68 -7.99 1.24 -1.12
CA THR A 68 -8.52 2.38 -0.38
C THR A 68 -8.27 3.68 -1.14
N LEU A 69 -9.31 4.54 -1.20
CA LEU A 69 -9.25 5.87 -1.79
C LEU A 69 -9.66 6.90 -0.75
N GLY A 70 -8.72 7.77 -0.39
CA GLY A 70 -8.98 8.90 0.50
C GLY A 70 -9.30 10.15 -0.29
N PHE A 71 -10.35 10.87 0.11
CA PHE A 71 -10.76 12.12 -0.50
C PHE A 71 -10.75 13.24 0.54
N GLY A 72 -10.30 14.43 0.18
CA GLY A 72 -10.48 15.61 1.02
C GLY A 72 -9.23 16.47 1.20
N GLN A 73 -9.39 17.48 2.04
CA GLN A 73 -8.30 18.38 2.45
C GLN A 73 -8.32 18.44 3.99
N GLY A 74 -7.28 17.94 4.64
CA GLY A 74 -7.15 18.05 6.09
C GLY A 74 -6.73 16.76 6.81
N ASN A 75 -7.36 16.48 7.93
CA ASN A 75 -6.99 15.38 8.86
C ASN A 75 -7.39 14.00 8.34
N TYR A 76 -6.75 13.54 7.28
CA TYR A 76 -6.93 12.20 6.76
C TYR A 76 -5.97 11.22 7.45
N ASN A 77 -6.49 10.12 7.98
CA ASN A 77 -5.66 9.07 8.60
C ASN A 77 -5.11 8.13 7.52
N ASP A 78 -4.20 8.66 6.72
CA ASP A 78 -3.51 8.00 5.62
C ASP A 78 -2.82 6.68 6.02
N PRO A 79 -2.06 6.61 7.15
CA PRO A 79 -1.34 5.41 7.53
C PRO A 79 -2.24 4.18 7.69
N MET A 80 -3.45 4.33 8.24
CA MET A 80 -4.35 3.20 8.43
C MET A 80 -4.97 2.71 7.12
N ALA A 81 -5.39 3.63 6.27
CA ALA A 81 -5.94 3.29 4.95
C ALA A 81 -4.87 2.65 4.05
N GLU A 82 -3.64 3.14 4.08
CA GLU A 82 -2.49 2.53 3.41
C GLU A 82 -2.22 1.12 3.95
N GLN A 83 -2.22 0.95 5.27
CA GLN A 83 -1.98 -0.34 5.91
C GLN A 83 -3.04 -1.38 5.51
N LEU A 84 -4.32 -1.01 5.53
CA LEU A 84 -5.40 -1.91 5.11
C LEU A 84 -5.29 -2.31 3.64
N ALA A 85 -4.94 -1.38 2.76
CA ALA A 85 -4.71 -1.68 1.35
C ALA A 85 -3.51 -2.62 1.17
N ASN A 86 -2.42 -2.40 1.89
CA ASN A 86 -1.23 -3.27 1.86
C ASN A 86 -1.55 -4.70 2.32
N VAL A 87 -2.27 -4.86 3.44
CA VAL A 87 -2.72 -6.16 3.94
C VAL A 87 -3.68 -6.85 2.98
N GLY A 88 -4.45 -6.07 2.22
CA GLY A 88 -5.50 -6.53 1.30
C GLY A 88 -5.05 -6.74 -0.15
N ASP A 89 -3.75 -6.81 -0.46
CA ASP A 89 -3.22 -6.90 -1.84
C ASP A 89 -3.80 -5.82 -2.77
N GLY A 90 -4.03 -4.63 -2.21
CA GLY A 90 -4.59 -3.49 -2.94
C GLY A 90 -3.66 -2.31 -3.02
N ASN A 91 -4.20 -1.21 -3.52
CA ASN A 91 -3.50 0.07 -3.64
C ASN A 91 -4.21 1.12 -2.79
N HIS A 92 -3.42 2.01 -2.21
CA HIS A 92 -3.91 3.21 -1.56
C HIS A 92 -3.65 4.43 -2.45
N ALA A 93 -4.63 5.33 -2.56
CA ALA A 93 -4.45 6.62 -3.22
C ALA A 93 -5.18 7.73 -2.45
N TYR A 94 -4.51 8.87 -2.29
CA TYR A 94 -5.10 10.08 -1.74
C TYR A 94 -5.45 11.06 -2.85
N ILE A 95 -6.71 11.46 -2.90
CA ILE A 95 -7.28 12.30 -3.96
C ILE A 95 -7.63 13.67 -3.38
N ASP A 96 -6.74 14.61 -3.56
CA ASP A 96 -6.86 16.00 -3.09
C ASP A 96 -7.44 16.97 -4.14
N SER A 97 -7.50 16.53 -5.37
CA SER A 97 -7.85 17.38 -6.52
C SER A 97 -8.55 16.59 -7.64
N PRO A 98 -9.34 17.29 -8.49
CA PRO A 98 -9.92 16.66 -9.69
C PRO A 98 -8.88 16.12 -10.67
N ARG A 99 -7.65 16.66 -10.66
CA ARG A 99 -6.54 16.17 -11.47
C ARG A 99 -6.06 14.82 -10.98
N GLU A 100 -5.86 14.70 -9.66
CA GLU A 100 -5.47 13.43 -9.04
C GLU A 100 -6.58 12.39 -9.17
N ALA A 101 -7.84 12.79 -9.00
CA ALA A 101 -8.98 11.91 -9.24
C ALA A 101 -8.96 11.31 -10.65
N ARG A 102 -8.70 12.13 -11.67
CA ARG A 102 -8.61 11.66 -13.06
C ARG A 102 -7.46 10.68 -13.26
N LYS A 103 -6.29 10.98 -12.70
CA LYS A 103 -5.12 10.12 -12.75
C LYS A 103 -5.45 8.76 -12.13
N VAL A 104 -5.89 8.72 -10.89
CA VAL A 104 -6.16 7.48 -10.13
C VAL A 104 -7.32 6.69 -10.74
N LEU A 105 -8.46 7.35 -11.02
CA LEU A 105 -9.69 6.67 -11.42
C LEU A 105 -9.82 6.40 -12.92
N ARG A 106 -8.95 6.98 -13.73
CA ARG A 106 -8.96 6.80 -15.18
C ARG A 106 -7.66 6.25 -15.72
N ASP A 107 -6.55 6.96 -15.45
CA ASP A 107 -5.29 6.68 -16.12
C ASP A 107 -4.58 5.48 -15.47
N GLU A 108 -4.73 5.30 -14.15
CA GLU A 108 -4.12 4.21 -13.37
C GLU A 108 -5.11 3.08 -13.00
N MET A 109 -6.40 3.21 -13.38
CA MET A 109 -7.40 2.21 -13.01
C MET A 109 -7.07 0.81 -13.53
N ALA A 110 -6.53 0.71 -14.73
CA ALA A 110 -6.10 -0.58 -15.28
C ALA A 110 -5.00 -1.23 -14.44
N GLY A 111 -4.05 -0.42 -13.93
CA GLY A 111 -2.99 -0.86 -13.02
C GLY A 111 -3.54 -1.27 -11.66
N THR A 112 -4.54 -0.57 -11.16
CA THR A 112 -5.19 -0.89 -9.88
C THR A 112 -6.01 -2.17 -9.95
N LEU A 113 -6.68 -2.42 -11.06
CA LEU A 113 -7.58 -3.56 -11.22
C LEU A 113 -6.88 -4.83 -11.72
N LEU A 114 -5.86 -4.72 -12.56
CA LEU A 114 -5.20 -5.86 -13.19
C LEU A 114 -3.77 -6.01 -12.68
N THR A 115 -3.57 -6.85 -11.68
CA THR A 115 -2.24 -7.23 -11.19
C THR A 115 -1.52 -8.08 -12.24
N VAL A 116 -0.35 -7.63 -12.68
CA VAL A 116 0.51 -8.35 -13.66
C VAL A 116 1.70 -9.05 -13.02
N ALA A 117 2.11 -8.61 -11.83
CA ALA A 117 3.16 -9.27 -11.05
C ALA A 117 2.84 -9.13 -9.56
N LYS A 118 2.97 -10.24 -8.84
CA LYS A 118 2.80 -10.30 -7.38
C LYS A 118 4.13 -10.43 -6.68
N ASP A 119 4.16 -10.02 -5.42
CA ASP A 119 5.33 -10.14 -4.54
C ASP A 119 6.59 -9.53 -5.15
N VAL A 120 6.46 -8.32 -5.71
CA VAL A 120 7.54 -7.63 -6.40
C VAL A 120 8.47 -6.95 -5.41
N LYS A 121 9.73 -7.37 -5.40
CA LYS A 121 10.81 -6.82 -4.58
C LYS A 121 11.82 -6.14 -5.49
N ILE A 122 12.18 -4.90 -5.17
CA ILE A 122 13.13 -4.11 -5.95
C ILE A 122 14.40 -3.93 -5.12
N GLN A 123 15.54 -4.34 -5.67
CA GLN A 123 16.85 -4.11 -5.08
C GLN A 123 17.66 -3.17 -5.98
N VAL A 124 18.23 -2.14 -5.36
CA VAL A 124 19.12 -1.20 -6.03
C VAL A 124 20.53 -1.34 -5.48
N GLU A 125 21.48 -1.58 -6.35
CA GLU A 125 22.90 -1.68 -6.01
C GLU A 125 23.67 -0.47 -6.59
N PHE A 126 24.36 0.25 -5.74
CA PHE A 126 25.18 1.40 -6.13
C PHE A 126 26.63 1.00 -6.34
N ASN A 127 27.28 1.57 -7.35
CA ASN A 127 28.71 1.40 -7.56
C ASN A 127 29.51 2.11 -6.44
N PRO A 128 30.26 1.39 -5.58
CA PRO A 128 30.99 1.97 -4.45
C PRO A 128 32.12 2.92 -4.87
N ALA A 129 32.61 2.82 -6.10
CA ALA A 129 33.56 3.79 -6.64
C ALA A 129 32.95 5.17 -6.94
N ARG A 130 31.64 5.28 -6.97
CA ARG A 130 30.89 6.49 -7.30
C ARG A 130 30.00 6.98 -6.17
N VAL A 131 29.53 6.08 -5.30
CA VAL A 131 28.61 6.35 -4.20
C VAL A 131 29.21 5.77 -2.93
N ALA A 132 29.60 6.65 -2.01
CA ALA A 132 30.15 6.24 -0.71
C ALA A 132 29.02 5.88 0.28
N SER A 133 27.88 6.56 0.19
CA SER A 133 26.72 6.26 1.01
C SER A 133 25.45 6.72 0.32
N TYR A 134 24.31 6.19 0.76
CA TYR A 134 22.99 6.52 0.21
C TYR A 134 21.91 6.45 1.28
N ARG A 135 20.78 7.08 0.98
CA ARG A 135 19.55 6.99 1.76
C ARG A 135 18.35 6.96 0.82
N LEU A 136 17.45 6.02 1.02
CA LEU A 136 16.14 6.02 0.36
C LEU A 136 15.29 7.16 0.95
N ILE A 137 14.60 7.91 0.12
CA ILE A 137 13.71 8.98 0.52
C ILE A 137 12.27 8.49 0.38
N GLY A 138 11.54 8.41 1.49
CA GLY A 138 10.24 7.77 1.56
C GLY A 138 10.32 6.24 1.54
N TYR A 139 9.17 5.60 1.44
CA TYR A 139 9.05 4.13 1.47
C TYR A 139 9.53 3.46 2.76
N GLU A 140 9.59 4.18 3.88
CA GLU A 140 10.06 3.64 5.16
C GLU A 140 9.23 2.42 5.60
N ASN A 141 7.92 2.43 5.31
CA ASN A 141 6.98 1.33 5.62
C ASN A 141 7.14 0.11 4.70
N ARG A 142 7.90 0.24 3.62
CA ARG A 142 8.13 -0.81 2.60
C ARG A 142 9.60 -1.20 2.46
N ALA A 143 10.46 -0.68 3.33
CA ALA A 143 11.85 -1.06 3.34
C ALA A 143 12.01 -2.52 3.78
N LEU A 144 12.66 -3.32 2.94
CA LEU A 144 12.93 -4.73 3.20
C LEU A 144 14.40 -4.90 3.58
N ALA A 145 14.68 -5.70 4.61
CA ALA A 145 16.05 -6.06 4.94
C ALA A 145 16.68 -6.87 3.79
N ALA A 146 17.99 -6.69 3.55
CA ALA A 146 18.68 -7.38 2.44
C ALA A 146 18.56 -8.91 2.53
N GLU A 147 18.53 -9.46 3.74
CA GLU A 147 18.35 -10.89 4.02
C GLU A 147 16.96 -11.41 3.66
N ASP A 148 15.94 -10.53 3.69
CA ASP A 148 14.56 -10.88 3.38
C ASP A 148 14.24 -10.77 1.88
N PHE A 149 15.15 -10.29 1.05
CA PHE A 149 14.91 -10.11 -0.39
C PHE A 149 14.51 -11.41 -1.10
N ASN A 150 15.16 -12.52 -0.76
CA ASN A 150 14.87 -13.85 -1.31
C ASN A 150 13.92 -14.68 -0.41
N ASN A 151 13.25 -14.05 0.54
CA ASN A 151 12.36 -14.73 1.46
C ASN A 151 10.90 -14.65 0.95
N ASP A 152 10.42 -15.70 0.33
CA ASP A 152 9.04 -15.78 -0.22
C ASP A 152 7.94 -15.75 0.85
N LYS A 153 8.31 -15.80 2.15
CA LYS A 153 7.36 -15.62 3.26
C LYS A 153 7.14 -14.16 3.63
N LYS A 154 7.99 -13.28 3.14
CA LYS A 154 7.87 -11.82 3.29
C LYS A 154 7.12 -11.28 2.10
N ASP A 155 5.87 -10.95 2.35
CA ASP A 155 4.98 -10.31 1.39
C ASP A 155 5.54 -8.98 0.91
N ALA A 156 5.38 -8.68 -0.35
CA ALA A 156 5.81 -7.44 -0.99
C ALA A 156 4.71 -6.86 -1.89
N GLY A 157 4.98 -5.75 -2.56
CA GLY A 157 3.96 -5.05 -3.33
C GLY A 157 3.58 -5.78 -4.63
N ASP A 158 2.31 -5.69 -5.00
CA ASP A 158 1.81 -6.11 -6.29
C ASP A 158 1.93 -5.00 -7.33
N ILE A 159 2.25 -5.34 -8.56
CA ILE A 159 2.32 -4.40 -9.68
C ILE A 159 1.18 -4.67 -10.66
N GLY A 160 0.42 -3.63 -10.97
CA GLY A 160 -0.63 -3.66 -11.95
C GLY A 160 -0.19 -3.25 -13.37
N ALA A 161 -1.04 -3.53 -14.35
CA ALA A 161 -0.79 -3.20 -15.74
C ALA A 161 -0.61 -1.69 -15.96
N GLY A 162 0.53 -1.28 -16.51
CA GLY A 162 0.87 0.14 -16.73
C GLY A 162 1.29 0.90 -15.48
N HIS A 163 1.42 0.25 -14.33
CA HIS A 163 1.86 0.87 -13.09
C HIS A 163 3.33 1.29 -13.19
N SER A 164 3.65 2.48 -12.71
CA SER A 164 5.02 2.97 -12.56
C SER A 164 5.30 3.35 -11.11
N VAL A 165 6.49 3.04 -10.64
CA VAL A 165 6.94 3.36 -9.28
C VAL A 165 8.19 4.22 -9.39
N THR A 166 8.25 5.31 -8.61
CA THR A 166 9.42 6.19 -8.54
C THR A 166 10.06 6.07 -7.17
N ALA A 167 11.31 5.60 -7.11
CA ALA A 167 12.12 5.62 -5.90
C ALA A 167 13.18 6.72 -5.99
N LEU A 168 13.27 7.55 -4.96
CA LEU A 168 14.23 8.64 -4.86
C LEU A 168 15.31 8.26 -3.85
N TYR A 169 16.56 8.48 -4.22
CA TYR A 169 17.70 8.26 -3.35
C TYR A 169 18.53 9.54 -3.20
N GLU A 170 18.87 9.87 -1.98
CA GLU A 170 19.97 10.79 -1.69
C GLU A 170 21.26 9.99 -1.76
N ILE A 171 22.21 10.45 -2.59
CA ILE A 171 23.50 9.78 -2.76
C ILE A 171 24.64 10.73 -2.37
N ILE A 172 25.67 10.21 -1.74
CA ILE A 172 26.86 10.94 -1.31
C ILE A 172 28.06 10.35 -2.02
N PRO A 173 28.80 11.17 -2.80
CA PRO A 173 30.01 10.71 -3.49
C PRO A 173 31.16 10.47 -2.51
N PRO A 174 32.18 9.68 -2.91
CA PRO A 174 33.39 9.48 -2.12
C PRO A 174 34.08 10.79 -1.77
N GLY A 175 34.51 10.92 -0.51
CA GLY A 175 35.19 12.10 0.01
C GLY A 175 34.28 13.19 0.57
N ALA A 176 32.98 13.09 0.43
CA ALA A 176 32.03 13.98 1.10
C ALA A 176 31.68 13.46 2.52
N PRO A 177 31.44 14.35 3.50
CA PRO A 177 31.01 13.93 4.83
C PRO A 177 29.60 13.31 4.76
N SER A 178 29.39 12.17 5.45
CA SER A 178 28.13 11.45 5.47
C SER A 178 27.83 10.86 6.84
N ASN A 179 26.56 10.92 7.22
CA ASN A 179 26.00 10.25 8.38
C ASN A 179 25.09 9.07 7.98
N HIS A 180 25.09 8.67 6.71
CA HIS A 180 24.22 7.61 6.18
C HIS A 180 24.97 6.28 6.09
N ALA A 181 24.20 5.20 5.85
CA ALA A 181 24.76 3.88 5.64
C ALA A 181 25.78 3.87 4.49
N SER A 182 26.94 3.25 4.71
CA SER A 182 27.96 3.10 3.67
C SER A 182 27.53 2.07 2.63
N VAL A 183 28.01 2.23 1.40
CA VAL A 183 27.85 1.25 0.34
C VAL A 183 28.88 0.14 0.52
N ASP A 184 28.43 -1.11 0.53
CA ASP A 184 29.31 -2.27 0.58
C ASP A 184 30.07 -2.44 -0.74
N ALA A 185 31.22 -3.13 -0.68
CA ALA A 185 31.95 -3.50 -1.87
C ALA A 185 31.11 -4.44 -2.74
N LEU A 186 31.16 -4.22 -4.05
CA LEU A 186 30.53 -5.13 -5.02
C LEU A 186 31.10 -6.55 -4.85
N LYS A 187 30.23 -7.54 -4.80
CA LYS A 187 30.58 -8.96 -4.72
C LYS A 187 30.92 -9.53 -6.09
#